data_ce3d4fdb4bf1a6dbc404d2944ce5168f
#
_entry.id   ce3d4fdb4bf1a6dbc404d2944ce5168f
#
_cell.length_a   1.000
_cell.length_b   1.000
_cell.length_c   1.000
_cell.angle_alpha   90.00
_cell.angle_beta   90.00
_cell.angle_gamma   90.00
#
_symmetry.space_group_name_H-M   'P 1'
#
loop_
_entity.id
_entity.type
_entity.pdbx_description
1 polymer ?
#
loop_
_entity_poly.entity_id
_entity_poly.type
_entity_poly.pdbx_seq_one_letter_code
_entity_poly.pdbx_strand_id
1 'polypeptide(L)'
;AASDVYKRQLLGGAHFWGYYPGKIWSQLICYLLLIPVKINGREKLHKRTSYVFVPNHQGSFDIFLIYGFLGRNFKWMMKKSLRKIPFVGKACESAGHIFVDRSSPKKVLATMRQAEASLKDGVSLVVFPEGARTFTGHMGYFKRGAFQLADELQLAVVPVTIDGSFEILPRTGKWIHRHRMILTIHEPIAPKGQGVENIKATMAEAYTAVESSLPEKFKGMVKNEDQDR
;
A
#
# COMPACT_ATOMS: atom_id res chain seq x y z
N ALA A 1 17.87 24.41 3.14
CA ALA A 1 17.72 22.95 3.29
C ALA A 1 17.86 22.49 4.75
N ALA A 2 18.88 22.93 5.52
CA ALA A 2 19.02 22.58 6.94
C ALA A 2 17.93 23.22 7.83
N SER A 3 17.49 24.43 7.53
CA SER A 3 16.44 25.15 8.29
C SER A 3 15.06 24.47 8.21
N ASP A 4 14.76 23.76 7.12
CA ASP A 4 13.47 23.09 6.95
C ASP A 4 13.39 21.78 7.74
N VAL A 5 14.52 21.10 7.92
CA VAL A 5 14.63 19.91 8.77
C VAL A 5 14.45 20.28 10.23
N TYR A 6 15.05 21.38 10.68
CA TYR A 6 14.89 21.89 12.04
C TYR A 6 13.46 22.38 12.35
N LYS A 7 12.82 23.07 11.39
CA LYS A 7 11.42 23.50 11.53
C LYS A 7 10.46 22.31 11.62
N ARG A 8 10.71 21.23 10.86
CA ARG A 8 9.93 19.99 10.92
C ARG A 8 10.11 19.22 12.23
N GLN A 9 11.29 19.27 12.84
CA GLN A 9 11.53 18.69 14.18
C GLN A 9 10.84 19.46 15.30
N LEU A 10 10.78 20.78 15.22
CA LEU A 10 10.10 21.65 16.20
C LEU A 10 8.56 21.57 16.16
N LEU A 11 7.96 21.22 15.02
CA LEU A 11 6.50 21.16 14.82
C LEU A 11 5.90 19.74 14.91
N GLY A 12 6.52 18.81 15.63
CA GLY A 12 5.93 17.48 15.86
C GLY A 12 6.46 16.35 14.96
N GLY A 13 7.64 16.51 14.39
CA GLY A 13 8.39 15.46 13.72
C GLY A 13 7.87 15.06 12.32
N ALA A 14 8.79 14.57 11.48
CA ALA A 14 8.51 14.10 10.12
C ALA A 14 7.45 12.97 10.07
N HIS A 15 7.23 12.25 11.16
CA HIS A 15 6.20 11.22 11.30
C HIS A 15 4.79 11.78 11.31
N PHE A 16 4.54 12.89 12.02
CA PHE A 16 3.21 13.50 12.09
C PHE A 16 2.84 14.14 10.75
N TRP A 17 3.65 15.03 10.25
CA TRP A 17 3.37 15.78 9.02
C TRP A 17 3.42 14.91 7.74
N GLY A 18 4.15 13.79 7.80
CA GLY A 18 4.23 12.84 6.69
C GLY A 18 3.03 11.88 6.60
N TYR A 19 2.14 11.83 7.59
CA TYR A 19 1.02 10.88 7.61
C TYR A 19 -0.34 11.53 7.88
N TYR A 20 -0.47 12.32 8.94
CA TYR A 20 -1.78 12.79 9.40
C TYR A 20 -2.53 13.71 8.42
N PRO A 21 -1.88 14.64 7.69
CA PRO A 21 -2.60 15.43 6.69
C PRO A 21 -3.22 14.57 5.59
N GLY A 22 -2.48 13.58 5.09
CA GLY A 22 -2.99 12.63 4.09
C GLY A 22 -4.13 11.77 4.64
N LYS A 23 -4.05 11.35 5.90
CA LYS A 23 -5.12 10.61 6.59
C LYS A 23 -6.39 11.43 6.70
N ILE A 24 -6.30 12.66 7.24
CA ILE A 24 -7.46 13.54 7.42
C ILE A 24 -8.10 13.87 6.07
N TRP A 25 -7.28 14.21 5.06
CA TRP A 25 -7.75 14.46 3.71
C TRP A 25 -8.50 13.27 3.13
N SER A 26 -7.93 12.07 3.26
CA SER A 26 -8.56 10.83 2.76
C SER A 26 -9.90 10.53 3.43
N GLN A 27 -9.98 10.71 4.75
CA GLN A 27 -11.23 10.57 5.49
C GLN A 27 -12.25 11.61 5.06
N LEU A 28 -11.83 12.88 4.92
CA LEU A 28 -12.71 13.97 4.51
C LEU A 28 -13.32 13.71 3.13
N ILE A 29 -12.53 13.25 2.15
CA ILE A 29 -13.03 12.88 0.82
C ILE A 29 -14.10 11.78 0.93
N CYS A 30 -13.86 10.72 1.69
CA CYS A 30 -14.86 9.65 1.88
C CYS A 30 -16.15 10.16 2.54
N TYR A 31 -16.05 11.04 3.54
CA TYR A 31 -17.21 11.61 4.22
C TYR A 31 -18.00 12.57 3.33
N LEU A 32 -17.33 13.47 2.60
CA LEU A 32 -17.98 14.40 1.68
C LEU A 32 -18.70 13.70 0.54
N LEU A 33 -18.16 12.57 0.06
CA LEU A 33 -18.78 11.74 -0.97
C LEU A 33 -19.77 10.72 -0.42
N LEU A 34 -20.03 10.75 0.90
CA LEU A 34 -20.95 9.84 1.59
C LEU A 34 -20.63 8.36 1.32
N ILE A 35 -19.33 8.02 1.24
CA ILE A 35 -18.86 6.65 1.01
C ILE A 35 -18.75 5.93 2.37
N PRO A 36 -19.59 4.92 2.64
CA PRO A 36 -19.48 4.16 3.88
C PRO A 36 -18.23 3.29 3.86
N VAL A 37 -17.47 3.30 4.98
CA VAL A 37 -16.26 2.47 5.13
C VAL A 37 -16.46 1.49 6.27
N LYS A 38 -16.19 0.21 6.01
CA LYS A 38 -16.12 -0.85 7.02
C LYS A 38 -14.69 -1.38 7.12
N ILE A 39 -14.22 -1.64 8.34
CA ILE A 39 -12.87 -2.14 8.59
C ILE A 39 -12.97 -3.38 9.45
N ASN A 40 -12.27 -4.44 9.05
CA ASN A 40 -12.17 -5.70 9.75
C ASN A 40 -10.71 -6.04 10.03
N GLY A 41 -10.40 -6.68 11.17
CA GLY A 41 -9.09 -7.28 11.45
C GLY A 41 -8.01 -6.30 11.92
N ARG A 42 -8.35 -5.06 12.30
CA ARG A 42 -7.35 -4.10 12.81
C ARG A 42 -6.73 -4.56 14.14
N GLU A 43 -7.45 -5.31 14.93
CA GLU A 43 -7.05 -5.90 16.21
C GLU A 43 -5.90 -6.92 16.08
N LYS A 44 -5.69 -7.49 14.89
CA LYS A 44 -4.61 -8.44 14.57
C LYS A 44 -3.22 -7.80 14.53
N LEU A 45 -3.17 -6.49 14.50
CA LEU A 45 -1.93 -5.75 14.36
C LEU A 45 -1.37 -5.32 15.72
N HIS A 46 -0.16 -5.76 16.04
CA HIS A 46 0.54 -5.31 17.24
C HIS A 46 1.00 -3.85 17.13
N LYS A 47 0.77 -3.08 18.18
CA LYS A 47 1.25 -1.68 18.29
C LYS A 47 2.77 -1.66 18.22
N ARG A 48 3.43 -0.76 17.60
CA ARG A 48 4.89 -0.62 17.47
C ARG A 48 5.59 -1.66 16.60
N THR A 49 4.87 -2.58 15.98
CA THR A 49 5.46 -3.52 15.02
C THR A 49 5.35 -2.96 13.61
N SER A 50 6.44 -2.98 12.87
CA SER A 50 6.47 -2.61 11.45
C SER A 50 6.10 -3.81 10.58
N TYR A 51 5.32 -3.56 9.54
CA TYR A 51 4.81 -4.56 8.62
C TYR A 51 5.01 -4.14 7.17
N VAL A 52 4.97 -5.10 6.27
CA VAL A 52 4.77 -4.85 4.83
C VAL A 52 3.33 -5.22 4.48
N PHE A 53 2.48 -4.22 4.31
CA PHE A 53 1.10 -4.41 3.86
C PHE A 53 1.04 -4.62 2.35
N VAL A 54 0.32 -5.66 1.92
CA VAL A 54 0.17 -6.04 0.52
C VAL A 54 -1.31 -6.10 0.13
N PRO A 55 -1.92 -4.94 -0.20
CA PRO A 55 -3.30 -4.90 -0.66
C PRO A 55 -3.43 -5.24 -2.15
N ASN A 56 -4.62 -5.74 -2.56
CA ASN A 56 -5.04 -5.73 -3.96
C ASN A 56 -5.29 -4.29 -4.44
N HIS A 57 -5.33 -4.08 -5.76
CA HIS A 57 -5.42 -2.74 -6.34
C HIS A 57 -6.57 -2.61 -7.35
N GLN A 58 -7.76 -2.28 -6.85
CA GLN A 58 -8.99 -2.25 -7.64
C GLN A 58 -9.28 -0.89 -8.29
N GLY A 59 -9.10 0.20 -7.56
CA GLY A 59 -9.54 1.50 -8.02
C GLY A 59 -8.72 2.68 -7.49
N SER A 60 -9.12 3.88 -7.85
CA SER A 60 -8.47 5.10 -7.36
C SER A 60 -8.74 5.36 -5.88
N PHE A 61 -9.83 4.83 -5.35
CA PHE A 61 -10.22 5.00 -3.97
C PHE A 61 -9.47 4.10 -2.98
N ASP A 62 -8.68 3.14 -3.46
CA ASP A 62 -7.78 2.32 -2.63
C ASP A 62 -6.85 3.20 -1.79
N ILE A 63 -6.32 4.27 -2.39
CA ILE A 63 -5.40 5.20 -1.71
C ILE A 63 -6.10 5.88 -0.54
N PHE A 64 -7.34 6.37 -0.74
CA PHE A 64 -8.10 7.02 0.32
C PHE A 64 -8.49 6.01 1.42
N LEU A 65 -8.84 4.79 1.05
CA LEU A 65 -9.20 3.73 2.00
C LEU A 65 -8.01 3.38 2.90
N ILE A 66 -6.84 3.10 2.31
CA ILE A 66 -5.63 2.76 3.05
C ILE A 66 -5.17 3.94 3.91
N TYR A 67 -5.06 5.14 3.32
CA TYR A 67 -4.54 6.31 4.03
C TYR A 67 -5.44 6.71 5.20
N GLY A 68 -6.74 6.79 4.94
CA GLY A 68 -7.71 7.23 5.92
C GLY A 68 -7.99 6.20 7.02
N PHE A 69 -7.96 4.91 6.67
CA PHE A 69 -8.64 3.92 7.50
C PHE A 69 -7.80 2.70 7.90
N LEU A 70 -6.58 2.51 7.40
CA LEU A 70 -5.70 1.42 7.86
C LEU A 70 -5.38 1.52 9.36
N GLY A 71 -5.30 2.76 9.88
CA GLY A 71 -5.06 2.99 11.31
C GLY A 71 -3.60 2.82 11.73
N ARG A 72 -2.66 2.84 10.79
CA ARG A 72 -1.22 2.72 10.99
C ARG A 72 -0.47 3.81 10.25
N ASN A 73 0.61 4.29 10.82
CA ASN A 73 1.55 5.13 10.09
C ASN A 73 2.37 4.27 9.15
N PHE A 74 2.45 4.68 7.89
CA PHE A 74 3.14 3.91 6.86
C PHE A 74 3.76 4.82 5.80
N LYS A 75 4.64 4.24 5.02
CA LYS A 75 5.18 4.83 3.79
C LYS A 75 4.73 4.01 2.59
N TRP A 76 4.28 4.71 1.56
CA TRP A 76 4.03 4.08 0.27
C TRP A 76 5.34 3.72 -0.40
N MET A 77 5.39 2.53 -1.00
CA MET A 77 6.38 2.20 -2.01
C MET A 77 5.74 2.28 -3.40
N MET A 78 6.22 3.19 -4.21
CA MET A 78 5.59 3.53 -5.49
C MET A 78 6.59 3.63 -6.63
N LYS A 79 6.10 3.58 -7.88
CA LYS A 79 6.95 3.72 -9.07
C LYS A 79 7.62 5.10 -9.10
N LYS A 80 8.91 5.14 -9.46
CA LYS A 80 9.68 6.40 -9.60
C LYS A 80 9.02 7.41 -10.55
N SER A 81 8.31 6.94 -11.59
CA SER A 81 7.61 7.83 -12.53
C SER A 81 6.56 8.73 -11.87
N LEU A 82 5.95 8.31 -10.76
CA LEU A 82 4.98 9.12 -10.02
C LEU A 82 5.60 10.39 -9.40
N ARG A 83 6.91 10.42 -9.20
CA ARG A 83 7.64 11.61 -8.75
C ARG A 83 7.52 12.78 -9.72
N LYS A 84 7.27 12.51 -11.01
CA LYS A 84 7.15 13.53 -12.06
C LYS A 84 5.77 14.18 -12.12
N ILE A 85 4.76 13.65 -11.42
CA ILE A 85 3.41 14.22 -11.40
C ILE A 85 3.46 15.54 -10.60
N PRO A 86 3.06 16.69 -11.21
CA PRO A 86 3.04 17.96 -10.53
C PRO A 86 2.27 17.90 -9.21
N PHE A 87 2.74 18.58 -8.19
CA PHE A 87 2.22 18.62 -6.81
C PHE A 87 2.27 17.27 -6.09
N VAL A 88 1.80 16.16 -6.71
CA VAL A 88 1.73 14.82 -6.11
C VAL A 88 3.13 14.29 -5.80
N GLY A 89 4.05 14.37 -6.75
CA GLY A 89 5.42 13.88 -6.56
C GLY A 89 6.13 14.58 -5.39
N LYS A 90 6.02 15.90 -5.32
CA LYS A 90 6.59 16.69 -4.20
C LYS A 90 5.91 16.38 -2.87
N ALA A 91 4.59 16.24 -2.84
CA ALA A 91 3.86 15.88 -1.62
C ALA A 91 4.27 14.50 -1.11
N CYS A 92 4.36 13.51 -1.99
CA CYS A 92 4.83 12.17 -1.65
C CYS A 92 6.28 12.16 -1.14
N GLU A 93 7.16 12.94 -1.76
CA GLU A 93 8.57 13.08 -1.34
C GLU A 93 8.65 13.76 0.05
N SER A 94 7.90 14.84 0.25
CA SER A 94 7.83 15.54 1.54
C SER A 94 7.25 14.68 2.66
N ALA A 95 6.30 13.80 2.33
CA ALA A 95 5.75 12.80 3.25
C ALA A 95 6.72 11.65 3.55
N GLY A 96 7.88 11.58 2.87
CA GLY A 96 8.88 10.53 3.04
C GLY A 96 8.48 9.20 2.41
N HIS A 97 7.61 9.21 1.39
CA HIS A 97 7.28 8.01 0.64
C HIS A 97 8.45 7.55 -0.23
N ILE A 98 8.49 6.28 -0.56
CA ILE A 98 9.63 5.62 -1.18
C ILE A 98 9.37 5.42 -2.67
N PHE A 99 10.20 6.05 -3.50
CA PHE A 99 10.14 5.88 -4.94
C PHE A 99 11.11 4.77 -5.40
N VAL A 100 10.55 3.67 -5.87
CA VAL A 100 11.33 2.50 -6.31
C VAL A 100 11.95 2.77 -7.67
N ASP A 101 13.28 2.73 -7.71
CA ASP A 101 14.06 2.80 -8.94
C ASP A 101 14.74 1.45 -9.22
N ARG A 102 14.27 0.75 -10.25
CA ARG A 102 14.77 -0.58 -10.64
C ARG A 102 15.81 -0.51 -11.78
N SER A 103 16.31 0.67 -12.13
CA SER A 103 17.20 0.83 -13.29
C SER A 103 18.61 0.29 -13.09
N SER A 104 19.01 0.00 -11.84
CA SER A 104 20.28 -0.67 -11.54
C SER A 104 20.25 -1.33 -10.16
N PRO A 105 21.08 -2.36 -9.91
CA PRO A 105 21.20 -3.00 -8.60
C PRO A 105 21.53 -2.01 -7.47
N LYS A 106 22.43 -1.04 -7.74
CA LYS A 106 22.80 0.01 -6.78
C LYS A 106 21.59 0.85 -6.35
N LYS A 107 20.67 1.15 -7.26
CA LYS A 107 19.47 1.94 -6.95
C LYS A 107 18.40 1.11 -6.21
N VAL A 108 18.30 -0.17 -6.53
CA VAL A 108 17.48 -1.11 -5.76
C VAL A 108 17.96 -1.14 -4.31
N LEU A 109 19.27 -1.33 -4.09
CA LEU A 109 19.87 -1.33 -2.75
C LEU A 109 19.63 0.00 -1.99
N ALA A 110 19.74 1.14 -2.69
CA ALA A 110 19.44 2.44 -2.09
C ALA A 110 17.97 2.55 -1.66
N THR A 111 17.03 2.00 -2.46
CA THR A 111 15.59 1.93 -2.11
C THR A 111 15.38 1.07 -0.86
N MET A 112 16.06 -0.08 -0.75
CA MET A 112 15.99 -0.97 0.41
C MET A 112 16.48 -0.27 1.69
N ARG A 113 17.63 0.39 1.64
CA ARG A 113 18.17 1.17 2.78
C ARG A 113 17.22 2.30 3.20
N GLN A 114 16.59 2.97 2.23
CA GLN A 114 15.59 4.00 2.53
C GLN A 114 14.36 3.40 3.21
N ALA A 115 13.89 2.22 2.76
CA ALA A 115 12.80 1.50 3.38
C ALA A 115 13.13 1.15 4.83
N GLU A 116 14.27 0.49 5.05
CA GLU A 116 14.78 0.11 6.38
C GLU A 116 14.88 1.31 7.33
N ALA A 117 15.48 2.42 6.87
CA ALA A 117 15.59 3.65 7.65
C ALA A 117 14.26 4.28 8.04
N SER A 118 13.17 3.96 7.30
CA SER A 118 11.82 4.46 7.55
C SER A 118 11.04 3.65 8.58
N LEU A 119 11.50 2.44 8.92
CA LEU A 119 10.82 1.47 9.80
C LEU A 119 11.10 1.73 11.29
N LYS A 120 11.02 2.96 11.72
CA LYS A 120 11.17 3.35 13.13
C LYS A 120 9.79 3.51 13.76
N ASP A 121 9.69 3.19 15.06
CA ASP A 121 8.49 3.42 15.88
C ASP A 121 7.19 2.80 15.33
N GLY A 122 7.30 1.62 14.69
CA GLY A 122 6.16 0.90 14.13
C GLY A 122 5.64 1.45 12.79
N VAL A 123 6.39 2.36 12.13
CA VAL A 123 6.09 2.78 10.77
C VAL A 123 6.20 1.59 9.85
N SER A 124 5.21 1.39 9.02
CA SER A 124 5.08 0.23 8.12
C SER A 124 5.26 0.64 6.66
N LEU A 125 5.31 -0.33 5.76
CA LEU A 125 5.32 -0.10 4.32
C LEU A 125 3.99 -0.56 3.72
N VAL A 126 3.50 0.12 2.71
CA VAL A 126 2.37 -0.34 1.88
C VAL A 126 2.82 -0.42 0.44
N VAL A 127 2.61 -1.58 -0.15
CA VAL A 127 3.02 -1.88 -1.54
C VAL A 127 1.89 -2.60 -2.22
N PHE A 128 1.39 -2.06 -3.34
CA PHE A 128 0.47 -2.81 -4.20
C PHE A 128 1.26 -3.84 -5.02
N PRO A 129 1.17 -5.14 -4.71
CA PRO A 129 2.01 -6.15 -5.34
C PRO A 129 1.65 -6.38 -6.81
N GLU A 130 0.43 -6.08 -7.22
CA GLU A 130 0.01 -6.13 -8.63
C GLU A 130 0.75 -5.09 -9.49
N GLY A 131 1.17 -3.97 -8.89
CA GLY A 131 1.91 -2.90 -9.56
C GLY A 131 1.08 -1.96 -10.43
N ALA A 132 -0.19 -2.27 -10.68
CA ALA A 132 -1.16 -1.42 -11.37
C ALA A 132 -2.59 -1.77 -10.93
N ARG A 133 -3.52 -0.83 -11.10
CA ARG A 133 -4.95 -1.09 -10.88
C ARG A 133 -5.47 -2.08 -11.91
N THR A 134 -6.38 -2.96 -11.48
CA THR A 134 -7.09 -3.87 -12.37
C THR A 134 -7.98 -3.13 -13.38
N PHE A 135 -8.25 -3.76 -14.51
CA PHE A 135 -9.24 -3.29 -15.49
C PHE A 135 -10.62 -3.92 -15.28
N THR A 136 -10.68 -5.07 -14.65
CA THR A 136 -11.89 -5.92 -14.55
C THR A 136 -12.45 -6.04 -13.15
N GLY A 137 -11.73 -5.53 -12.13
CA GLY A 137 -12.04 -5.75 -10.71
C GLY A 137 -11.43 -7.03 -10.14
N HIS A 138 -11.03 -7.99 -11.00
CA HIS A 138 -10.33 -9.20 -10.56
C HIS A 138 -8.91 -8.88 -10.13
N MET A 139 -8.41 -9.63 -9.16
CA MET A 139 -7.05 -9.47 -8.67
C MET A 139 -6.04 -9.97 -9.69
N GLY A 140 -5.00 -9.18 -9.94
CA GLY A 140 -3.89 -9.55 -10.81
C GLY A 140 -2.82 -10.38 -10.08
N TYR A 141 -1.82 -10.86 -10.83
CA TYR A 141 -0.67 -11.56 -10.26
C TYR A 141 0.12 -10.66 -9.32
N PHE A 142 0.52 -11.20 -8.19
CA PHE A 142 1.43 -10.52 -7.28
C PHE A 142 2.87 -10.59 -7.80
N LYS A 143 3.55 -9.44 -7.81
CA LYS A 143 4.97 -9.31 -8.19
C LYS A 143 5.86 -9.50 -6.97
N ARG A 144 6.99 -10.16 -7.15
CA ARG A 144 7.91 -10.55 -6.08
C ARG A 144 8.46 -9.39 -5.21
N GLY A 145 8.50 -8.16 -5.76
CA GLY A 145 9.25 -7.06 -5.15
C GLY A 145 8.86 -6.68 -3.73
N ALA A 146 7.58 -6.74 -3.36
CA ALA A 146 7.12 -6.47 -1.99
C ALA A 146 7.55 -7.59 -1.03
N PHE A 147 7.47 -8.82 -1.48
CA PHE A 147 7.80 -10.02 -0.70
C PHE A 147 9.32 -10.19 -0.54
N GLN A 148 10.09 -9.87 -1.58
CA GLN A 148 11.54 -9.81 -1.50
C GLN A 148 12.00 -8.76 -0.48
N LEU A 149 11.39 -7.58 -0.47
CA LEU A 149 11.67 -6.56 0.53
C LEU A 149 11.36 -7.05 1.95
N ALA A 150 10.19 -7.69 2.14
CA ALA A 150 9.82 -8.24 3.44
C ALA A 150 10.78 -9.33 3.91
N ASP A 151 11.22 -10.20 2.99
CA ASP A 151 12.20 -11.26 3.24
C ASP A 151 13.57 -10.70 3.64
N GLU A 152 14.08 -9.70 2.89
CA GLU A 152 15.37 -9.06 3.18
C GLU A 152 15.37 -8.30 4.52
N LEU A 153 14.26 -7.64 4.86
CA LEU A 153 14.10 -6.88 6.10
C LEU A 153 13.54 -7.72 7.27
N GLN A 154 13.29 -9.01 7.05
CA GLN A 154 12.68 -9.92 8.03
C GLN A 154 11.42 -9.37 8.67
N LEU A 155 10.56 -8.76 7.85
CA LEU A 155 9.28 -8.20 8.28
C LEU A 155 8.13 -9.14 7.97
N ALA A 156 7.15 -9.19 8.87
CA ALA A 156 5.90 -9.87 8.58
C ALA A 156 5.13 -9.16 7.46
N VAL A 157 4.58 -9.94 6.54
CA VAL A 157 3.69 -9.48 5.48
C VAL A 157 2.27 -9.52 5.98
N VAL A 158 1.53 -8.42 5.81
CA VAL A 158 0.11 -8.37 6.14
C VAL A 158 -0.71 -8.26 4.86
N PRO A 159 -1.42 -9.33 4.47
CA PRO A 159 -2.37 -9.26 3.37
C PRO A 159 -3.53 -8.35 3.73
N VAL A 160 -3.99 -7.57 2.77
CA VAL A 160 -5.13 -6.66 2.97
C VAL A 160 -6.06 -6.77 1.78
N THR A 161 -7.34 -7.03 2.04
CA THR A 161 -8.36 -7.02 0.98
C THR A 161 -9.06 -5.67 0.95
N ILE A 162 -9.06 -5.07 -0.23
CA ILE A 162 -9.85 -3.89 -0.58
C ILE A 162 -11.02 -4.37 -1.43
N ASP A 163 -12.23 -4.02 -1.02
CA ASP A 163 -13.46 -4.29 -1.76
C ASP A 163 -14.29 -3.01 -1.89
N GLY A 164 -15.00 -2.84 -3.01
CA GLY A 164 -15.88 -1.72 -3.31
C GLY A 164 -15.22 -0.51 -3.98
N SER A 165 -13.90 -0.46 -4.06
CA SER A 165 -13.20 0.65 -4.72
C SER A 165 -13.35 0.62 -6.24
N PHE A 166 -13.48 -0.58 -6.82
CA PHE A 166 -13.73 -0.74 -8.25
C PHE A 166 -15.08 -0.15 -8.66
N GLU A 167 -16.11 -0.38 -7.87
CA GLU A 167 -17.47 0.15 -8.10
C GLU A 167 -17.53 1.68 -7.95
N ILE A 168 -16.67 2.27 -7.11
CA ILE A 168 -16.65 3.72 -6.91
C ILE A 168 -16.00 4.42 -8.09
N LEU A 169 -14.78 4.01 -8.46
CA LEU A 169 -14.05 4.62 -9.59
C LEU A 169 -13.04 3.61 -10.15
N PRO A 170 -13.46 2.77 -11.10
CA PRO A 170 -12.57 1.85 -11.79
C PRO A 170 -11.50 2.62 -12.60
N ARG A 171 -10.47 1.92 -13.04
CA ARG A 171 -9.38 2.51 -13.83
C ARG A 171 -9.86 3.20 -15.11
N THR A 172 -10.89 2.65 -15.74
CA THR A 172 -11.49 3.14 -16.99
C THR A 172 -12.63 4.12 -16.77
N GLY A 173 -13.09 4.26 -15.52
CA GLY A 173 -14.21 5.12 -15.17
C GLY A 173 -13.82 6.60 -15.11
N LYS A 174 -14.80 7.47 -15.42
CA LYS A 174 -14.65 8.94 -15.34
C LYS A 174 -15.52 9.54 -14.25
N TRP A 175 -16.52 8.80 -13.75
CA TRP A 175 -17.50 9.27 -12.78
C TRP A 175 -17.38 8.51 -11.49
N ILE A 176 -17.53 9.22 -10.38
CA ILE A 176 -17.54 8.63 -9.02
C ILE A 176 -18.95 8.14 -8.73
N HIS A 177 -19.06 6.87 -8.36
CA HIS A 177 -20.30 6.25 -7.92
C HIS A 177 -20.27 6.03 -6.42
N ARG A 178 -21.40 6.21 -5.75
CA ARG A 178 -21.49 5.91 -4.33
C ARG A 178 -21.56 4.40 -4.13
N HIS A 179 -20.56 3.85 -3.46
CA HIS A 179 -20.53 2.45 -3.05
C HIS A 179 -19.86 2.31 -1.68
N ARG A 180 -20.11 1.22 -0.96
CA ARG A 180 -19.44 0.91 0.31
C ARG A 180 -18.04 0.40 0.02
N MET A 181 -17.05 0.86 0.80
CA MET A 181 -15.72 0.25 0.83
C MET A 181 -15.53 -0.63 2.06
N ILE A 182 -14.87 -1.76 1.88
CA ILE A 182 -14.48 -2.67 2.95
C ILE A 182 -12.98 -2.86 2.91
N LEU A 183 -12.33 -2.65 4.06
CA LEU A 183 -10.93 -2.93 4.29
C LEU A 183 -10.82 -4.14 5.22
N THR A 184 -10.32 -5.26 4.74
CA THR A 184 -10.09 -6.45 5.56
C THR A 184 -8.60 -6.67 5.74
N ILE A 185 -8.14 -6.60 6.98
CA ILE A 185 -6.75 -6.86 7.38
C ILE A 185 -6.67 -8.32 7.83
N HIS A 186 -5.83 -9.10 7.17
CA HIS A 186 -5.64 -10.52 7.48
C HIS A 186 -4.55 -10.72 8.53
N GLU A 187 -4.37 -11.98 8.97
CA GLU A 187 -3.31 -12.34 9.91
C GLU A 187 -1.93 -12.01 9.31
N PRO A 188 -1.02 -11.44 10.10
CA PRO A 188 0.34 -11.24 9.67
C PRO A 188 1.04 -12.58 9.38
N ILE A 189 1.63 -12.70 8.21
CA ILE A 189 2.45 -13.84 7.81
C ILE A 189 3.88 -13.55 8.27
N ALA A 190 4.31 -14.23 9.32
CA ALA A 190 5.67 -14.08 9.84
C ALA A 190 6.71 -14.69 8.89
N PRO A 191 7.95 -14.15 8.83
CA PRO A 191 9.02 -14.77 8.08
C PRO A 191 9.29 -16.20 8.59
N LYS A 192 9.32 -17.18 7.66
CA LYS A 192 9.60 -18.60 7.98
C LYS A 192 11.01 -19.01 7.56
N GLY A 193 11.87 -18.04 7.25
CA GLY A 193 13.22 -18.22 6.72
C GLY A 193 13.59 -17.08 5.80
N GLN A 194 14.57 -17.29 4.93
CA GLN A 194 15.01 -16.33 3.90
C GLN A 194 15.19 -17.01 2.55
N GLY A 195 15.03 -16.22 1.49
CA GLY A 195 15.34 -16.63 0.13
C GLY A 195 14.11 -17.00 -0.70
N VAL A 196 14.38 -17.54 -1.89
CA VAL A 196 13.40 -17.67 -2.97
C VAL A 196 12.17 -18.49 -2.56
N GLU A 197 12.35 -19.56 -1.81
CA GLU A 197 11.24 -20.45 -1.42
C GLU A 197 10.34 -19.76 -0.39
N ASN A 198 10.92 -19.06 0.61
CA ASN A 198 10.15 -18.27 1.57
C ASN A 198 9.35 -17.16 0.85
N ILE A 199 9.97 -16.46 -0.10
CA ILE A 199 9.32 -15.41 -0.91
C ILE A 199 8.12 -15.97 -1.68
N LYS A 200 8.27 -17.15 -2.33
CA LYS A 200 7.18 -17.79 -3.07
C LYS A 200 6.04 -18.23 -2.14
N ALA A 201 6.38 -18.88 -1.03
CA ALA A 201 5.40 -19.36 -0.06
C ALA A 201 4.60 -18.20 0.56
N THR A 202 5.27 -17.14 1.02
CA THR A 202 4.65 -15.95 1.59
C THR A 202 3.77 -15.23 0.55
N MET A 203 4.22 -15.17 -0.71
CA MET A 203 3.44 -14.56 -1.80
C MET A 203 2.16 -15.36 -2.09
N ALA A 204 2.24 -16.68 -2.15
CA ALA A 204 1.07 -17.55 -2.38
C ALA A 204 0.07 -17.48 -1.20
N GLU A 205 0.56 -17.53 0.03
CA GLU A 205 -0.26 -17.40 1.24
C GLU A 205 -0.98 -16.04 1.28
N ALA A 206 -0.24 -14.96 0.97
CA ALA A 206 -0.81 -13.61 0.92
C ALA A 206 -1.86 -13.46 -0.19
N TYR A 207 -1.61 -14.04 -1.37
CA TYR A 207 -2.55 -14.02 -2.49
C TYR A 207 -3.87 -14.69 -2.09
N THR A 208 -3.80 -15.91 -1.56
CA THR A 208 -4.96 -16.67 -1.10
C THR A 208 -5.73 -15.92 0.01
N ALA A 209 -5.02 -15.32 0.96
CA ALA A 209 -5.64 -14.54 2.03
C ALA A 209 -6.42 -13.33 1.47
N VAL A 210 -5.81 -12.56 0.55
CA VAL A 210 -6.50 -11.42 -0.07
C VAL A 210 -7.72 -11.87 -0.86
N GLU A 211 -7.58 -12.90 -1.71
CA GLU A 211 -8.67 -13.43 -2.53
C GLU A 211 -9.84 -13.95 -1.68
N SER A 212 -9.57 -14.55 -0.53
CA SER A 212 -10.60 -15.15 0.34
C SER A 212 -11.70 -14.19 0.75
N SER A 213 -11.37 -12.90 0.88
CA SER A 213 -12.32 -11.86 1.32
C SER A 213 -12.86 -11.00 0.17
N LEU A 214 -12.51 -11.31 -1.07
CA LEU A 214 -13.12 -10.68 -2.24
C LEU A 214 -14.52 -11.24 -2.50
N PRO A 215 -15.45 -10.43 -3.05
CA PRO A 215 -16.72 -10.92 -3.58
C PRO A 215 -16.49 -11.98 -4.67
N GLU A 216 -17.38 -12.97 -4.77
CA GLU A 216 -17.29 -14.07 -5.74
C GLU A 216 -17.08 -13.57 -7.18
N LYS A 217 -17.75 -12.47 -7.54
CA LYS A 217 -17.64 -11.85 -8.88
C LYS A 217 -16.23 -11.35 -9.23
N PHE A 218 -15.33 -11.21 -8.24
CA PHE A 218 -13.96 -10.73 -8.42
C PHE A 218 -12.90 -11.77 -8.06
N LYS A 219 -13.32 -12.97 -7.65
CA LYS A 219 -12.41 -14.10 -7.44
C LYS A 219 -11.96 -14.70 -8.76
N GLY A 220 -10.83 -15.38 -8.72
CA GLY A 220 -10.19 -15.96 -9.87
C GLY A 220 -9.43 -14.96 -10.74
N MET A 221 -8.53 -15.49 -11.54
CA MET A 221 -7.72 -14.69 -12.45
C MET A 221 -8.38 -14.56 -13.80
N VAL A 222 -8.60 -13.33 -14.23
CA VAL A 222 -8.92 -13.04 -15.64
C VAL A 222 -7.63 -12.57 -16.30
N LYS A 223 -7.23 -13.22 -17.40
CA LYS A 223 -6.10 -12.76 -18.22
C LYS A 223 -6.44 -11.37 -18.75
N ASN A 224 -5.80 -10.36 -18.20
CA ASN A 224 -5.81 -9.02 -18.78
C ASN A 224 -4.69 -8.97 -19.82
N GLU A 225 -5.03 -8.86 -21.09
CA GLU A 225 -4.07 -8.73 -22.20
C GLU A 225 -3.14 -7.52 -22.10
N ASP A 226 -3.43 -6.58 -21.19
CA ASP A 226 -2.67 -5.33 -21.00
C ASP A 226 -1.77 -5.29 -19.75
N GLN A 227 -1.59 -6.37 -19.00
CA GLN A 227 -0.68 -6.37 -17.85
C GLN A 227 0.81 -6.47 -18.22
N ASP A 228 1.13 -6.75 -19.47
CA ASP A 228 2.50 -6.91 -19.98
C ASP A 228 3.05 -5.68 -20.74
N ARG A 229 2.32 -4.56 -20.75
CA ARG A 229 2.79 -3.30 -21.35
C ARG A 229 3.26 -2.27 -20.34
#